data_2d283166d6d70da25482a682de70e57f
#
_entry.id   2d283166d6d70da25482a682de70e57f
#
_cell.length_a   1.000
_cell.length_b   1.000
_cell.length_c   1.000
_cell.angle_alpha   90.00
_cell.angle_beta   90.00
_cell.angle_gamma   90.00
#
_symmetry.space_group_name_H-M   'P 1'
#
loop_
_entity.id
_entity.type
_entity.pdbx_description
1 polymer ?
#
loop_
_entity_poly.entity_id
_entity_poly.type
_entity_poly.pdbx_seq_one_letter_code
_entity_poly.pdbx_strand_id
1 'polypeptide(L)'
;QIHLTADLQNNHLWRGMEVADGCLILTDLSYTFGAGHATLGLWGGTNTQGNYKEFNHYVTLRGAGFEFCAMDTYNFSPGATYNNRQYFNYKAHQTGRFLNCTLNYRFQQPRFPLLLSWSTIMFGRDRSADNTEQKYSTFVYAEYPVYKKDGWQVDAGVGGAFALNKAGERQNFYGETSGVVHTQLKVSYDLKIGSYTVPVHAMGMW
;
A
#
# COMPACT_ATOMS: atom_id res chain seq x y z
N GLN A 1 -16.47 6.99 -14.06
CA GLN A 1 -15.34 6.92 -15.00
C GLN A 1 -14.53 5.65 -14.74
N ILE A 2 -14.20 4.91 -15.81
CA ILE A 2 -13.32 3.71 -15.72
C ILE A 2 -11.87 4.17 -15.86
N HIS A 3 -10.99 3.61 -15.03
CA HIS A 3 -9.54 3.78 -15.09
C HIS A 3 -8.88 2.40 -15.15
N LEU A 4 -7.86 2.29 -15.98
CA LEU A 4 -7.00 1.12 -16.08
C LEU A 4 -5.55 1.61 -16.08
N THR A 5 -4.74 1.11 -15.16
CA THR A 5 -3.30 1.35 -15.13
C THR A 5 -2.52 0.04 -15.14
N ALA A 6 -1.30 0.11 -15.65
CA ALA A 6 -0.35 -0.99 -15.58
C ALA A 6 1.03 -0.40 -15.29
N ASP A 7 1.69 -0.92 -14.25
CA ASP A 7 3.02 -0.52 -13.84
C ASP A 7 4.01 -1.66 -14.04
N LEU A 8 5.19 -1.33 -14.55
CA LEU A 8 6.33 -2.23 -14.63
C LEU A 8 7.36 -1.81 -13.58
N GLN A 9 7.72 -2.72 -12.69
CA GLN A 9 8.64 -2.46 -11.60
C GLN A 9 9.69 -3.58 -11.48
N ASN A 10 10.84 -3.24 -10.92
CA ASN A 10 11.86 -4.24 -10.59
C ASN A 10 11.72 -4.80 -9.17
N ASN A 11 11.08 -4.04 -8.26
CA ASN A 11 10.80 -4.45 -6.88
C ASN A 11 9.43 -3.95 -6.47
N HIS A 12 8.67 -4.75 -5.72
CA HIS A 12 7.48 -4.29 -5.03
C HIS A 12 7.81 -3.95 -3.58
N LEU A 13 7.96 -2.65 -3.33
CA LEU A 13 8.27 -2.10 -2.01
C LEU A 13 6.99 -1.64 -1.33
N TRP A 14 6.78 -2.05 -0.09
CA TRP A 14 5.59 -1.68 0.66
C TRP A 14 5.90 -1.48 2.15
N ARG A 15 5.77 -0.24 2.63
CA ARG A 15 5.83 0.13 4.05
C ARG A 15 7.07 -0.42 4.79
N GLY A 16 8.25 -0.23 4.22
CA GLY A 16 9.51 -0.71 4.79
C GLY A 16 9.86 -2.15 4.46
N MET A 17 9.03 -2.84 3.67
CA MET A 17 9.26 -4.23 3.26
C MET A 17 9.45 -4.33 1.75
N GLU A 18 10.37 -5.18 1.33
CA GLU A 18 10.39 -5.72 -0.03
C GLU A 18 9.44 -6.92 -0.09
N VAL A 19 8.31 -6.74 -0.76
CA VAL A 19 7.26 -7.78 -0.88
C VAL A 19 7.60 -8.77 -1.98
N ALA A 20 8.20 -8.29 -3.07
CA ALA A 20 8.64 -9.08 -4.20
C ALA A 20 9.74 -8.38 -4.99
N ASP A 21 10.60 -9.17 -5.60
CA ASP A 21 11.68 -8.76 -6.49
C ASP A 21 11.46 -9.21 -7.94
N GLY A 22 12.37 -8.79 -8.82
CA GLY A 22 12.38 -9.14 -10.25
C GLY A 22 11.42 -8.26 -11.06
N CYS A 23 11.21 -8.63 -12.31
CA CYS A 23 10.30 -7.88 -13.19
C CYS A 23 8.85 -8.14 -12.79
N LEU A 24 8.19 -7.11 -12.25
CA LEU A 24 6.79 -7.16 -11.82
C LEU A 24 5.89 -6.41 -12.81
N ILE A 25 4.70 -6.95 -12.99
CA ILE A 25 3.58 -6.29 -13.65
C ILE A 25 2.49 -6.12 -12.60
N LEU A 26 2.14 -4.87 -12.32
CA LEU A 26 1.08 -4.49 -11.39
C LEU A 26 -0.02 -3.79 -12.18
N THR A 27 -1.27 -4.13 -11.92
CA THR A 27 -2.43 -3.58 -12.64
C THR A 27 -3.48 -3.09 -11.68
N ASP A 28 -4.17 -2.02 -12.06
CA ASP A 28 -5.35 -1.51 -11.35
C ASP A 28 -6.47 -1.25 -12.35
N LEU A 29 -7.64 -1.81 -12.09
CA LEU A 29 -8.89 -1.51 -12.78
C LEU A 29 -9.86 -0.91 -11.78
N SER A 30 -10.29 0.32 -12.01
CA SER A 30 -11.20 0.98 -11.08
C SER A 30 -12.32 1.76 -11.77
N TYR A 31 -13.39 1.96 -11.02
CA TYR A 31 -14.53 2.79 -11.40
C TYR A 31 -14.77 3.88 -10.36
N THR A 32 -14.68 5.13 -10.80
CA THR A 32 -14.91 6.31 -9.97
C THR A 32 -16.28 6.91 -10.26
N PHE A 33 -17.05 7.19 -9.22
CA PHE A 33 -18.40 7.75 -9.25
C PHE A 33 -18.56 8.86 -8.21
N GLY A 34 -19.78 9.47 -8.12
CA GLY A 34 -20.05 10.53 -7.17
C GLY A 34 -19.18 11.77 -7.38
N ALA A 35 -18.97 12.20 -8.64
CA ALA A 35 -18.12 13.33 -9.00
C ALA A 35 -16.66 13.20 -8.49
N GLY A 36 -16.16 11.97 -8.37
CA GLY A 36 -14.79 11.70 -7.90
C GLY A 36 -14.69 11.33 -6.42
N HIS A 37 -15.81 11.34 -5.68
CA HIS A 37 -15.80 11.10 -4.23
C HIS A 37 -15.68 9.64 -3.84
N ALA A 38 -16.04 8.71 -4.72
CA ALA A 38 -15.97 7.29 -4.41
C ALA A 38 -15.37 6.48 -5.58
N THR A 39 -14.55 5.47 -5.24
CA THR A 39 -13.93 4.56 -6.20
C THR A 39 -14.07 3.13 -5.71
N LEU A 40 -14.44 2.22 -6.62
CA LEU A 40 -14.31 0.78 -6.43
C LEU A 40 -13.21 0.29 -7.36
N GLY A 41 -12.31 -0.56 -6.87
CA GLY A 41 -11.19 -1.02 -7.66
C GLY A 41 -10.75 -2.44 -7.37
N LEU A 42 -10.06 -2.98 -8.37
CA LEU A 42 -9.40 -4.28 -8.37
C LEU A 42 -7.93 -4.03 -8.69
N TRP A 43 -7.07 -4.51 -7.83
CA TRP A 43 -5.63 -4.42 -8.03
C TRP A 43 -5.03 -5.82 -8.10
N GLY A 44 -4.09 -6.04 -9.01
CA GLY A 44 -3.41 -7.31 -9.16
C GLY A 44 -1.94 -7.15 -9.46
N GLY A 45 -1.13 -8.10 -8.99
CA GLY A 45 0.30 -8.10 -9.21
C GLY A 45 0.88 -9.50 -9.37
N THR A 46 1.87 -9.61 -10.25
CA THR A 46 2.66 -10.83 -10.45
C THR A 46 4.07 -10.47 -10.92
N ASN A 47 5.02 -11.38 -10.73
CA ASN A 47 6.35 -11.25 -11.29
C ASN A 47 6.65 -12.34 -12.32
N THR A 48 7.70 -12.14 -13.11
CA THR A 48 8.11 -13.06 -14.18
C THR A 48 8.61 -14.41 -13.66
N GLN A 49 9.10 -14.46 -12.40
CA GLN A 49 9.53 -15.71 -11.76
C GLN A 49 8.35 -16.58 -11.31
N GLY A 50 7.14 -16.03 -11.24
CA GLY A 50 5.93 -16.74 -10.80
C GLY A 50 5.85 -17.01 -9.29
N ASN A 51 6.77 -16.44 -8.51
CA ASN A 51 6.81 -16.59 -7.05
C ASN A 51 6.06 -15.50 -6.28
N TYR A 52 5.56 -14.46 -6.97
CA TYR A 52 4.68 -13.44 -6.44
C TYR A 52 3.35 -13.40 -7.18
N LYS A 53 2.24 -13.48 -6.44
CA LYS A 53 0.87 -13.37 -6.96
C LYS A 53 -0.03 -12.73 -5.91
N GLU A 54 -0.67 -11.63 -6.27
CA GLU A 54 -1.58 -10.92 -5.38
C GLU A 54 -2.79 -10.39 -6.14
N PHE A 55 -3.96 -10.41 -5.51
CA PHE A 55 -5.19 -9.85 -6.02
C PHE A 55 -5.98 -9.21 -4.89
N ASN A 56 -6.28 -7.93 -5.02
CA ASN A 56 -6.93 -7.10 -4.02
C ASN A 56 -8.18 -6.46 -4.59
N HIS A 57 -9.16 -6.23 -3.75
CA HIS A 57 -10.27 -5.35 -4.07
C HIS A 57 -10.38 -4.26 -2.99
N TYR A 58 -10.81 -3.09 -3.41
CA TYR A 58 -10.82 -1.94 -2.52
C TYR A 58 -11.96 -0.98 -2.81
N VAL A 59 -12.28 -0.20 -1.78
CA VAL A 59 -13.13 0.99 -1.88
C VAL A 59 -12.34 2.18 -1.36
N THR A 60 -12.43 3.32 -2.08
CA THR A 60 -11.86 4.59 -1.65
C THR A 60 -12.93 5.66 -1.61
N LEU A 61 -12.93 6.46 -0.55
CA LEU A 61 -13.79 7.65 -0.38
C LEU A 61 -12.91 8.87 -0.24
N ARG A 62 -13.27 9.98 -0.93
CA ARG A 62 -12.47 11.21 -0.97
C ARG A 62 -13.30 12.44 -0.68
N GLY A 63 -12.72 13.40 0.05
CA GLY A 63 -13.31 14.72 0.27
C GLY A 63 -12.50 15.59 1.20
N ALA A 64 -12.48 16.91 0.95
CA ALA A 64 -11.85 17.91 1.80
C ALA A 64 -10.38 17.62 2.18
N GLY A 65 -9.59 17.04 1.26
CA GLY A 65 -8.19 16.65 1.50
C GLY A 65 -8.02 15.30 2.17
N PHE A 66 -9.12 14.67 2.62
CA PHE A 66 -9.12 13.31 3.16
C PHE A 66 -9.33 12.28 2.04
N GLU A 67 -8.68 11.13 2.21
CA GLU A 67 -8.93 9.92 1.47
C GLU A 67 -8.95 8.74 2.44
N PHE A 68 -10.08 8.02 2.46
CA PHE A 68 -10.20 6.76 3.18
C PHE A 68 -10.20 5.62 2.18
N CYS A 69 -9.38 4.59 2.41
CA CYS A 69 -9.32 3.38 1.59
C CYS A 69 -9.45 2.15 2.49
N ALA A 70 -10.39 1.28 2.17
CA ALA A 70 -10.46 -0.08 2.71
C ALA A 70 -10.09 -1.06 1.61
N MET A 71 -9.01 -1.82 1.81
CA MET A 71 -8.48 -2.78 0.84
C MET A 71 -8.40 -4.18 1.47
N ASP A 72 -9.04 -5.13 0.84
CA ASP A 72 -8.93 -6.54 1.14
C ASP A 72 -7.83 -7.15 0.29
N THR A 73 -6.73 -7.52 0.93
CA THR A 73 -5.52 -8.03 0.28
C THR A 73 -5.49 -9.56 0.35
N TYR A 74 -5.35 -10.18 -0.81
CA TYR A 74 -5.16 -11.61 -0.94
C TYR A 74 -3.90 -11.94 -1.73
N ASN A 75 -2.83 -12.24 -1.00
CA ASN A 75 -1.60 -12.73 -1.58
C ASN A 75 -1.65 -14.28 -1.64
N PHE A 76 -1.55 -14.83 -2.85
CA PHE A 76 -1.58 -16.28 -3.10
C PHE A 76 -0.28 -16.78 -3.73
N SER A 77 0.82 -16.12 -3.40
CA SER A 77 2.17 -16.49 -3.84
C SER A 77 2.52 -17.93 -3.46
N PRO A 78 3.19 -18.69 -4.33
CA PRO A 78 3.70 -20.01 -3.98
C PRO A 78 4.63 -19.95 -2.76
N GLY A 79 4.52 -20.94 -1.87
CA GLY A 79 5.37 -21.03 -0.69
C GLY A 79 4.98 -20.13 0.48
N ALA A 80 3.86 -19.40 0.41
CA ALA A 80 3.36 -18.63 1.53
C ALA A 80 3.07 -19.54 2.75
N THR A 81 3.42 -19.06 3.94
CA THR A 81 3.24 -19.79 5.21
C THR A 81 1.83 -19.71 5.78
N TYR A 82 0.98 -18.89 5.18
CA TYR A 82 -0.44 -18.70 5.51
C TYR A 82 -1.33 -19.35 4.44
N ASN A 83 -2.64 -19.41 4.72
CA ASN A 83 -3.64 -19.95 3.80
C ASN A 83 -3.72 -19.11 2.50
N ASN A 84 -3.07 -19.57 1.45
CA ASN A 84 -3.00 -18.95 0.14
C ASN A 84 -3.79 -19.69 -0.95
N ARG A 85 -4.66 -20.65 -0.57
CA ARG A 85 -5.38 -21.53 -1.50
C ARG A 85 -6.90 -21.36 -1.47
N GLN A 86 -7.43 -20.70 -0.43
CA GLN A 86 -8.87 -20.55 -0.24
C GLN A 86 -9.28 -19.08 -0.34
N TYR A 87 -9.53 -18.63 -1.56
CA TYR A 87 -9.88 -17.23 -1.83
C TYR A 87 -11.06 -16.72 -0.99
N PHE A 88 -12.12 -17.50 -0.82
CA PHE A 88 -13.33 -17.10 -0.09
C PHE A 88 -13.29 -17.46 1.41
N ASN A 89 -12.13 -17.82 1.97
CA ASN A 89 -12.02 -18.05 3.40
C ASN A 89 -11.84 -16.74 4.15
N TYR A 90 -12.91 -16.30 4.83
CA TYR A 90 -12.94 -15.11 5.69
C TYR A 90 -13.00 -15.46 7.19
N LYS A 91 -12.68 -16.70 7.57
CA LYS A 91 -12.61 -17.08 8.98
C LYS A 91 -11.36 -16.50 9.61
N ALA A 92 -11.51 -15.66 10.64
CA ALA A 92 -10.44 -14.84 11.22
C ALA A 92 -9.16 -15.62 11.58
N HIS A 93 -9.29 -16.85 12.08
CA HIS A 93 -8.16 -17.69 12.51
C HIS A 93 -7.56 -18.57 11.40
N GLN A 94 -8.12 -18.55 10.19
CA GLN A 94 -7.76 -19.47 9.10
C GLN A 94 -7.44 -18.74 7.78
N THR A 95 -7.89 -17.50 7.65
CA THR A 95 -7.73 -16.75 6.41
C THR A 95 -6.29 -16.31 6.19
N GLY A 96 -5.84 -16.36 4.94
CA GLY A 96 -4.59 -15.72 4.53
C GLY A 96 -4.76 -14.26 4.07
N ARG A 97 -5.99 -13.76 4.09
CA ARG A 97 -6.32 -12.38 3.73
C ARG A 97 -6.05 -11.42 4.87
N PHE A 98 -5.96 -10.15 4.54
CA PHE A 98 -6.08 -9.09 5.53
C PHE A 98 -6.83 -7.88 4.95
N LEU A 99 -7.68 -7.28 5.78
CA LEU A 99 -8.35 -6.02 5.49
C LEU A 99 -7.54 -4.88 6.09
N ASN A 100 -6.99 -4.02 5.22
CA ASN A 100 -6.25 -2.83 5.63
C ASN A 100 -7.12 -1.60 5.40
N CYS A 101 -7.30 -0.78 6.44
CA CYS A 101 -7.97 0.51 6.37
C CYS A 101 -6.94 1.63 6.48
N THR A 102 -6.93 2.52 5.51
CA THR A 102 -6.01 3.65 5.44
C THR A 102 -6.79 4.96 5.42
N LEU A 103 -6.41 5.90 6.25
CA LEU A 103 -6.85 7.29 6.22
C LEU A 103 -5.66 8.18 5.85
N ASN A 104 -5.77 8.86 4.73
CA ASN A 104 -4.82 9.85 4.26
C ASN A 104 -5.40 11.25 4.45
N TYR A 105 -4.55 12.20 4.76
CA TYR A 105 -4.85 13.62 4.69
C TYR A 105 -3.72 14.37 3.98
N ARG A 106 -4.06 15.04 2.89
CA ARG A 106 -3.13 15.91 2.16
C ARG A 106 -3.50 17.35 2.44
N PHE A 107 -2.56 18.09 3.01
CA PHE A 107 -2.73 19.53 3.22
C PHE A 107 -2.95 20.24 1.90
N GLN A 108 -4.02 21.03 1.83
CA GLN A 108 -4.46 21.70 0.60
C GLN A 108 -3.71 23.01 0.32
N GLN A 109 -2.76 23.37 1.16
CA GLN A 109 -1.96 24.59 0.98
C GLN A 109 -0.82 24.34 -0.03
N PRO A 110 -0.73 25.11 -1.14
CA PRO A 110 0.30 24.90 -2.18
C PRO A 110 1.74 24.95 -1.66
N ARG A 111 1.98 25.73 -0.60
CA ARG A 111 3.31 25.88 0.01
C ARG A 111 3.63 24.79 1.04
N PHE A 112 2.65 23.99 1.42
CA PHE A 112 2.82 22.94 2.44
C PHE A 112 1.96 21.72 2.09
N PRO A 113 2.22 21.03 0.98
CA PRO A 113 1.44 19.88 0.51
C PRO A 113 1.83 18.57 1.23
N LEU A 114 2.01 18.62 2.55
CA LEU A 114 2.33 17.44 3.37
C LEU A 114 1.20 16.40 3.24
N LEU A 115 1.57 15.14 3.05
CA LEU A 115 0.70 13.99 3.20
C LEU A 115 0.93 13.35 4.55
N LEU A 116 -0.14 13.12 5.31
CA LEU A 116 -0.15 12.26 6.48
C LEU A 116 -1.01 11.05 6.20
N SER A 117 -0.57 9.88 6.65
CA SER A 117 -1.27 8.61 6.47
C SER A 117 -1.32 7.82 7.77
N TRP A 118 -2.46 7.22 8.05
CA TRP A 118 -2.68 6.26 9.11
C TRP A 118 -3.30 5.01 8.52
N SER A 119 -2.66 3.86 8.67
CA SER A 119 -3.14 2.58 8.14
C SER A 119 -3.15 1.53 9.23
N THR A 120 -4.26 0.82 9.38
CA THR A 120 -4.40 -0.27 10.35
C THR A 120 -4.95 -1.52 9.67
N ILE A 121 -4.36 -2.67 9.97
CA ILE A 121 -4.91 -3.97 9.56
C ILE A 121 -6.02 -4.34 10.53
N MET A 122 -7.26 -4.22 10.05
CA MET A 122 -8.46 -4.38 10.87
C MET A 122 -8.90 -5.83 11.06
N PHE A 123 -8.52 -6.71 10.13
CA PHE A 123 -8.97 -8.08 10.09
C PHE A 123 -7.99 -8.98 9.33
N GLY A 124 -7.98 -10.27 9.65
CA GLY A 124 -7.31 -11.32 8.89
C GLY A 124 -6.02 -11.81 9.54
N ARG A 125 -5.01 -12.12 8.74
CA ARG A 125 -3.79 -12.83 9.17
C ARG A 125 -2.81 -12.04 10.04
N ASP A 126 -3.13 -10.81 10.40
CA ASP A 126 -2.35 -10.00 11.35
C ASP A 126 -2.69 -10.39 12.80
N ARG A 127 -2.19 -11.54 13.22
CA ARG A 127 -2.58 -12.16 14.50
C ARG A 127 -1.39 -12.41 15.40
N SER A 128 -1.68 -12.53 16.72
CA SER A 128 -0.71 -12.96 17.72
C SER A 128 -0.11 -14.34 17.38
N ALA A 129 1.05 -14.65 17.94
CA ALA A 129 1.75 -15.91 17.65
C ALA A 129 0.92 -17.16 17.97
N ASP A 130 0.07 -17.09 19.00
CA ASP A 130 -0.87 -18.13 19.41
C ASP A 130 -2.20 -18.11 18.62
N ASN A 131 -2.32 -17.19 17.66
CA ASN A 131 -3.50 -16.99 16.81
C ASN A 131 -4.80 -16.69 17.57
N THR A 132 -4.72 -16.16 18.79
CA THR A 132 -5.90 -15.84 19.61
C THR A 132 -6.42 -14.43 19.37
N GLU A 133 -5.54 -13.47 19.10
CA GLU A 133 -5.87 -12.06 19.01
C GLU A 133 -5.43 -11.40 17.71
N GLN A 134 -6.20 -10.42 17.24
CA GLN A 134 -5.82 -9.51 16.14
C GLN A 134 -4.83 -8.49 16.68
N LYS A 135 -3.68 -8.29 16.00
CA LYS A 135 -2.66 -7.32 16.44
C LYS A 135 -3.06 -5.87 16.19
N TYR A 136 -3.88 -5.61 15.17
CA TYR A 136 -4.16 -4.28 14.66
C TYR A 136 -2.87 -3.53 14.34
N SER A 137 -1.99 -4.19 13.60
CA SER A 137 -0.74 -3.59 13.15
C SER A 137 -1.02 -2.33 12.36
N THR A 138 -0.38 -1.25 12.81
CA THR A 138 -0.62 0.10 12.32
C THR A 138 0.66 0.67 11.75
N PHE A 139 0.55 1.32 10.60
CA PHE A 139 1.62 2.06 9.94
C PHE A 139 1.21 3.52 9.83
N VAL A 140 2.03 4.41 10.34
CA VAL A 140 1.88 5.86 10.20
C VAL A 140 2.95 6.40 9.28
N TYR A 141 2.59 7.37 8.43
CA TYR A 141 3.49 7.85 7.40
C TYR A 141 3.31 9.34 7.15
N ALA A 142 4.41 10.02 6.88
CA ALA A 142 4.45 11.39 6.43
C ALA A 142 5.31 11.49 5.17
N GLU A 143 4.83 12.23 4.16
CA GLU A 143 5.54 12.48 2.89
C GLU A 143 5.44 13.94 2.51
N TYR A 144 6.55 14.48 2.05
CA TYR A 144 6.64 15.85 1.58
C TYR A 144 7.36 15.92 0.23
N PRO A 145 6.81 16.63 -0.79
CA PRO A 145 7.49 16.90 -2.04
C PRO A 145 8.56 17.99 -1.82
N VAL A 146 9.81 17.56 -1.71
CA VAL A 146 10.95 18.46 -1.45
C VAL A 146 11.40 19.23 -2.69
N TYR A 147 11.02 18.73 -3.88
CA TYR A 147 11.31 19.39 -5.16
C TYR A 147 10.21 19.09 -6.17
N LYS A 148 9.79 20.11 -6.94
CA LYS A 148 8.85 19.93 -8.06
C LYS A 148 9.10 21.03 -9.11
N LYS A 149 9.62 20.64 -10.26
CA LYS A 149 9.87 21.57 -11.38
C LYS A 149 10.09 20.81 -12.69
N ASP A 150 9.60 21.36 -13.80
CA ASP A 150 9.86 20.92 -15.18
C ASP A 150 9.61 19.41 -15.42
N GLY A 151 8.51 18.87 -14.84
CA GLY A 151 8.14 17.46 -14.93
C GLY A 151 8.85 16.56 -13.93
N TRP A 152 9.85 17.07 -13.21
CA TRP A 152 10.51 16.36 -12.11
C TRP A 152 9.80 16.58 -10.78
N GLN A 153 9.73 15.52 -9.97
CA GLN A 153 9.30 15.60 -8.59
C GLN A 153 10.20 14.72 -7.72
N VAL A 154 10.55 15.22 -6.54
CA VAL A 154 11.26 14.45 -5.51
C VAL A 154 10.44 14.49 -4.24
N ASP A 155 10.05 13.30 -3.76
CA ASP A 155 9.29 13.12 -2.53
C ASP A 155 10.17 12.44 -1.48
N ALA A 156 10.19 12.99 -0.27
CA ALA A 156 10.83 12.40 0.89
C ALA A 156 9.75 11.94 1.88
N GLY A 157 9.91 10.72 2.42
CA GLY A 157 8.93 10.15 3.33
C GLY A 157 9.56 9.40 4.49
N VAL A 158 8.81 9.35 5.60
CA VAL A 158 9.17 8.60 6.81
C VAL A 158 7.93 7.91 7.36
N GLY A 159 8.09 6.66 7.79
CA GLY A 159 7.01 5.86 8.38
C GLY A 159 7.44 5.06 9.59
N GLY A 160 6.50 4.90 10.50
CA GLY A 160 6.65 4.07 11.69
C GLY A 160 5.55 3.04 11.79
N ALA A 161 5.82 1.94 12.49
CA ALA A 161 4.86 0.86 12.69
C ALA A 161 4.80 0.41 14.15
N PHE A 162 3.63 -0.06 14.56
CA PHE A 162 3.36 -0.59 15.89
C PHE A 162 2.07 -1.43 15.87
N ALA A 163 1.84 -2.22 16.91
CA ALA A 163 0.56 -2.90 17.13
C ALA A 163 -0.30 -2.11 18.13
N LEU A 164 -1.60 -1.96 17.85
CA LEU A 164 -2.55 -1.30 18.77
C LEU A 164 -3.00 -2.24 19.89
N ASN A 165 -2.97 -3.54 19.64
CA ASN A 165 -3.37 -4.51 20.62
C ASN A 165 -2.19 -4.92 21.52
N LYS A 166 -2.44 -5.12 22.80
CA LYS A 166 -1.51 -5.46 23.89
C LYS A 166 -0.43 -4.40 24.14
N ALA A 167 -0.55 -3.73 25.27
CA ALA A 167 0.53 -2.90 25.81
C ALA A 167 1.80 -3.76 25.96
N GLY A 168 2.83 -3.45 25.16
CA GLY A 168 4.11 -4.14 25.18
C GLY A 168 4.31 -5.24 24.12
N GLU A 169 3.34 -5.55 23.27
CA GLU A 169 3.60 -6.37 22.11
C GLU A 169 4.44 -5.59 21.09
N ARG A 170 5.67 -6.05 20.87
CA ARG A 170 6.61 -5.37 19.98
C ARG A 170 6.44 -5.78 18.54
N GLN A 171 6.12 -7.05 18.29
CA GLN A 171 5.98 -7.60 16.95
C GLN A 171 4.70 -7.08 16.29
N ASN A 172 4.82 -6.54 15.11
CA ASN A 172 3.71 -6.11 14.26
C ASN A 172 3.87 -6.69 12.84
N PHE A 173 2.93 -6.42 11.96
CA PHE A 173 2.94 -6.95 10.58
C PHE A 173 4.15 -6.47 9.76
N TYR A 174 4.72 -5.32 10.11
CA TYR A 174 5.77 -4.63 9.37
C TYR A 174 7.17 -4.86 9.94
N GLY A 175 7.30 -5.54 11.07
CA GLY A 175 8.59 -5.81 11.68
C GLY A 175 8.50 -6.41 13.08
N GLU A 176 9.65 -6.80 13.60
CA GLU A 176 9.75 -7.44 14.93
C GLU A 176 9.66 -6.45 16.10
N THR A 177 9.78 -5.16 15.82
CA THR A 177 9.71 -4.10 16.83
C THR A 177 8.87 -2.93 16.38
N SER A 178 8.27 -2.21 17.33
CA SER A 178 7.65 -0.92 17.06
C SER A 178 8.74 0.15 16.86
N GLY A 179 8.52 1.07 15.92
CA GLY A 179 9.44 2.15 15.64
C GLY A 179 9.39 2.64 14.20
N VAL A 180 10.41 3.39 13.80
CA VAL A 180 10.60 3.79 12.40
C VAL A 180 11.02 2.56 11.62
N VAL A 181 10.24 2.20 10.61
CA VAL A 181 10.46 1.00 9.76
C VAL A 181 10.62 1.37 8.29
N HIS A 182 10.46 2.64 7.95
CA HIS A 182 10.42 3.10 6.58
C HIS A 182 10.96 4.52 6.47
N THR A 183 11.97 4.71 5.65
CA THR A 183 12.35 6.02 5.11
C THR A 183 12.46 5.88 3.59
N GLN A 184 12.04 6.89 2.85
CA GLN A 184 12.13 6.84 1.39
C GLN A 184 12.56 8.17 0.78
N LEU A 185 13.20 8.05 -0.37
CA LEU A 185 13.37 9.12 -1.33
C LEU A 185 12.91 8.61 -2.70
N LYS A 186 11.90 9.27 -3.28
CA LYS A 186 11.34 8.92 -4.59
C LYS A 186 11.57 10.07 -5.57
N VAL A 187 12.19 9.76 -6.68
CA VAL A 187 12.37 10.68 -7.81
C VAL A 187 11.46 10.25 -8.94
N SER A 188 10.62 11.15 -9.42
CA SER A 188 9.66 10.90 -10.50
C SER A 188 9.87 11.88 -11.65
N TYR A 189 9.57 11.45 -12.86
CA TYR A 189 9.60 12.27 -14.07
C TYR A 189 8.48 11.91 -15.03
N ASP A 190 7.81 12.92 -15.57
CA ASP A 190 6.76 12.77 -16.59
C ASP A 190 7.39 12.72 -17.99
N LEU A 191 7.77 11.50 -18.42
CA LEU A 191 8.36 11.28 -19.75
C LEU A 191 7.32 11.50 -20.85
N LYS A 192 7.61 12.40 -21.79
CA LYS A 192 6.76 12.68 -22.96
C LYS A 192 7.19 11.81 -24.13
N ILE A 193 6.27 10.98 -24.65
CA ILE A 193 6.47 10.15 -25.85
C ILE A 193 5.35 10.48 -26.83
N GLY A 194 5.60 11.36 -27.79
CA GLY A 194 4.57 11.89 -28.67
C GLY A 194 3.48 12.63 -27.89
N SER A 195 2.24 12.21 -28.01
CA SER A 195 1.09 12.74 -27.27
C SER A 195 0.88 12.10 -25.90
N TYR A 196 1.65 11.07 -25.55
CA TYR A 196 1.51 10.33 -24.30
C TYR A 196 2.45 10.88 -23.22
N THR A 197 1.99 10.75 -21.96
CA THR A 197 2.84 10.98 -20.78
C THR A 197 3.00 9.65 -20.09
N VAL A 198 4.25 9.21 -19.92
CA VAL A 198 4.60 7.99 -19.20
C VAL A 198 5.32 8.41 -17.91
N PRO A 199 4.70 8.25 -16.74
CA PRO A 199 5.38 8.54 -15.48
C PRO A 199 6.45 7.46 -15.22
N VAL A 200 7.68 7.90 -14.98
CA VAL A 200 8.78 7.04 -14.59
C VAL A 200 9.29 7.45 -13.22
N HIS A 201 9.74 6.50 -12.41
CA HIS A 201 10.27 6.81 -11.10
C HIS A 201 11.38 5.86 -10.66
N ALA A 202 12.22 6.36 -9.74
CA ALA A 202 13.15 5.56 -8.96
C ALA A 202 12.93 5.86 -7.48
N MET A 203 12.97 4.83 -6.64
CA MET A 203 12.76 4.97 -5.20
C MET A 203 13.82 4.18 -4.44
N GLY A 204 14.48 4.84 -3.50
CA GLY A 204 15.25 4.20 -2.44
C GLY A 204 14.40 4.15 -1.17
N MET A 205 14.44 2.99 -0.49
CA MET A 205 13.73 2.74 0.76
C MET A 205 14.70 2.09 1.76
N TRP A 206 14.67 2.55 3.01
CA TRP A 206 15.51 2.07 4.12
C TRP A 206 14.71 1.85 5.38
#